data_e81dcc90fe6b5126931da8a3f0a577a3
#
_entry.id   e81dcc90fe6b5126931da8a3f0a577a3
#
_cell.length_a   1.000
_cell.length_b   1.000
_cell.length_c   1.000
_cell.angle_alpha   90.00
_cell.angle_beta   90.00
_cell.angle_gamma   90.00
#
_symmetry.space_group_name_H-M   'P 1'
#
loop_
_entity.id
_entity.type
_entity.pdbx_description
1 polymer ?
#
loop_
_entity_poly.entity_id
_entity_poly.type
_entity_poly.pdbx_seq_one_letter_code
_entity_poly.pdbx_strand_id
1 'polypeptide(L)'
;MNYVVESYENYQEENRLTSNNARRIEFITTVRVLDEVINNKSKILDCAAGTGIYAFYLADKGHNVTATDITPRHIDIINQTLATKKYTMDTAVLDATDMSCFGDNTFDVVLNMGPFYHLITKEQREKCLKECLRVLKKDGLLITAYIPRYYVFQYIASQNVNYLDNNLAKQDRKSVV
;
A
#
# COMPACT_ATOMS: atom_id res chain seq x y z
N MET A 1 -18.19 11.00 5.65
CA MET A 1 -16.78 11.19 5.23
C MET A 1 -16.05 9.89 5.52
N ASN A 2 -15.13 9.46 4.68
CA ASN A 2 -14.43 8.19 4.89
C ASN A 2 -13.36 8.38 5.98
N TYR A 3 -13.40 7.59 7.06
CA TYR A 3 -12.45 7.63 8.18
C TYR A 3 -10.97 7.61 7.71
N VAL A 4 -10.68 6.85 6.65
CA VAL A 4 -9.33 6.75 6.08
C VAL A 4 -8.88 8.12 5.55
N VAL A 5 -9.72 8.79 4.76
CA VAL A 5 -9.42 10.12 4.20
C VAL A 5 -9.15 11.13 5.31
N GLU A 6 -10.03 11.20 6.34
CA GLU A 6 -9.86 12.11 7.48
C GLU A 6 -8.54 11.87 8.23
N SER A 7 -8.16 10.61 8.42
CA SER A 7 -6.92 10.26 9.13
C SER A 7 -5.65 10.67 8.37
N TYR A 8 -5.68 10.65 7.04
CA TYR A 8 -4.53 11.02 6.19
C TYR A 8 -4.50 12.49 5.77
N GLU A 9 -5.57 13.27 5.95
CA GLU A 9 -5.58 14.72 5.70
C GLU A 9 -4.49 15.46 6.52
N ASN A 10 -4.24 15.02 7.76
CA ASN A 10 -3.30 15.62 8.69
C ASN A 10 -2.00 14.81 8.89
N TYR A 11 -1.85 13.66 8.22
CA TYR A 11 -0.69 12.80 8.36
C TYR A 11 0.35 13.09 7.27
N GLN A 12 1.63 13.24 7.67
CA GLN A 12 2.74 13.47 6.72
C GLN A 12 3.24 12.14 6.14
N GLU A 13 2.47 11.56 5.22
CA GLU A 13 2.84 10.31 4.55
C GLU A 13 4.11 10.46 3.68
N GLU A 14 4.40 11.66 3.19
CA GLU A 14 5.53 11.98 2.30
C GLU A 14 6.88 11.55 2.87
N ASN A 15 7.03 11.63 4.18
CA ASN A 15 8.27 11.30 4.87
C ASN A 15 8.24 9.95 5.58
N ARG A 16 7.13 9.21 5.48
CA ARG A 16 6.94 7.98 6.26
C ARG A 16 8.08 6.99 6.09
N LEU A 17 8.43 6.65 4.85
CA LEU A 17 9.43 5.62 4.56
C LEU A 17 10.89 6.11 4.62
N THR A 18 11.11 7.41 4.88
CA THR A 18 12.45 7.99 5.00
C THR A 18 12.74 8.54 6.40
N SER A 19 11.75 8.60 7.28
CA SER A 19 11.81 9.28 8.58
C SER A 19 12.76 8.63 9.60
N ASN A 20 12.99 7.31 9.51
CA ASN A 20 13.89 6.59 10.40
C ASN A 20 14.43 5.30 9.75
N ASN A 21 15.40 4.65 10.40
CA ASN A 21 16.05 3.46 9.86
C ASN A 21 15.10 2.27 9.65
N ALA A 22 14.15 2.03 10.56
CA ALA A 22 13.19 0.94 10.42
C ALA A 22 12.30 1.13 9.17
N ARG A 23 11.83 2.36 8.94
CA ARG A 23 11.04 2.72 7.76
C ARG A 23 11.85 2.62 6.46
N ARG A 24 13.12 3.00 6.50
CA ARG A 24 14.03 2.83 5.35
C ARG A 24 14.27 1.36 5.03
N ILE A 25 14.36 0.47 6.03
CA ILE A 25 14.46 -0.97 5.81
C ILE A 25 13.18 -1.49 5.13
N GLU A 26 11.98 -1.05 5.55
CA GLU A 26 10.72 -1.38 4.89
C GLU A 26 10.79 -1.04 3.38
N PHE A 27 11.20 0.18 3.05
CA PHE A 27 11.36 0.60 1.65
C PHE A 27 12.37 -0.26 0.89
N ILE A 28 13.59 -0.41 1.42
CA ILE A 28 14.68 -1.14 0.74
C ILE A 28 14.31 -2.60 0.51
N THR A 29 13.71 -3.25 1.49
CA THR A 29 13.29 -4.65 1.35
C THR A 29 12.14 -4.82 0.36
N THR A 30 11.18 -3.89 0.37
CA THR A 30 10.07 -3.91 -0.58
C THR A 30 10.56 -3.73 -2.02
N VAL A 31 11.37 -2.69 -2.30
CA VAL A 31 11.86 -2.46 -3.67
C VAL A 31 12.75 -3.59 -4.16
N ARG A 32 13.52 -4.23 -3.28
CA ARG A 32 14.27 -5.43 -3.63
C ARG A 32 13.36 -6.56 -4.11
N VAL A 33 12.28 -6.84 -3.37
CA VAL A 33 11.31 -7.86 -3.79
C VAL A 33 10.64 -7.47 -5.10
N LEU A 34 10.23 -6.19 -5.27
CA LEU A 34 9.65 -5.71 -6.52
C LEU A 34 10.61 -5.96 -7.69
N ASP A 35 11.92 -5.67 -7.53
CA ASP A 35 12.94 -5.91 -8.55
C ASP A 35 13.13 -7.39 -8.88
N GLU A 36 13.00 -8.27 -7.88
CA GLU A 36 13.15 -9.72 -8.08
C GLU A 36 11.96 -10.32 -8.84
N VAL A 37 10.75 -9.75 -8.69
CA VAL A 37 9.53 -10.35 -9.25
C VAL A 37 8.99 -9.62 -10.50
N ILE A 38 9.35 -8.34 -10.72
CA ILE A 38 8.92 -7.56 -11.88
C ILE A 38 10.10 -7.41 -12.85
N ASN A 39 10.34 -8.44 -13.66
CA ASN A 39 11.56 -8.52 -14.49
C ASN A 39 11.45 -7.84 -15.85
N ASN A 40 10.23 -7.55 -16.34
CA ASN A 40 9.98 -6.98 -17.64
C ASN A 40 9.26 -5.64 -17.53
N LYS A 41 9.39 -4.79 -18.55
CA LYS A 41 8.62 -3.56 -18.65
C LYS A 41 7.12 -3.89 -18.62
N SER A 42 6.44 -3.44 -17.57
CA SER A 42 5.08 -3.83 -17.23
C SER A 42 4.16 -2.62 -17.12
N LYS A 43 2.87 -2.83 -17.35
CA LYS A 43 1.80 -1.90 -17.00
C LYS A 43 1.36 -2.21 -15.57
N ILE A 44 1.58 -1.29 -14.65
CA ILE A 44 1.44 -1.50 -13.21
C ILE A 44 0.35 -0.59 -12.65
N LEU A 45 -0.55 -1.13 -11.83
CA LEU A 45 -1.43 -0.37 -10.97
C LEU A 45 -0.87 -0.36 -9.55
N ASP A 46 -0.55 0.81 -9.01
CA ASP A 46 -0.30 1.02 -7.58
C ASP A 46 -1.62 1.48 -6.93
N CYS A 47 -2.31 0.51 -6.33
CA CYS A 47 -3.64 0.69 -5.75
C CYS A 47 -3.50 1.10 -4.29
N ALA A 48 -3.86 2.33 -3.96
CA ALA A 48 -3.59 3.03 -2.70
C ALA A 48 -2.09 3.37 -2.52
N ALA A 49 -1.60 4.15 -3.48
CA ALA A 49 -0.19 4.51 -3.62
C ALA A 49 0.33 5.46 -2.52
N GLY A 50 -0.54 6.02 -1.66
CA GLY A 50 -0.18 7.09 -0.76
C GLY A 50 0.38 8.26 -1.55
N THR A 51 1.54 8.77 -1.14
CA THR A 51 2.24 9.84 -1.89
C THR A 51 3.13 9.33 -3.03
N GLY A 52 2.98 8.06 -3.42
CA GLY A 52 3.51 7.49 -4.66
C GLY A 52 4.94 6.98 -4.60
N ILE A 53 5.51 6.71 -3.44
CA ILE A 53 6.93 6.34 -3.32
C ILE A 53 7.29 5.10 -4.16
N TYR A 54 6.45 4.06 -4.18
CA TYR A 54 6.66 2.86 -5.00
C TYR A 54 6.30 3.12 -6.46
N ALA A 55 5.23 3.91 -6.72
CA ALA A 55 4.85 4.31 -8.07
C ALA A 55 6.00 5.05 -8.78
N PHE A 56 6.61 6.03 -8.11
CA PHE A 56 7.77 6.75 -8.66
C PHE A 56 8.98 5.85 -8.85
N TYR A 57 9.28 4.97 -7.87
CA TYR A 57 10.37 4.02 -7.99
C TYR A 57 10.24 3.14 -9.24
N LEU A 58 9.04 2.61 -9.50
CA LEU A 58 8.77 1.75 -10.65
C LEU A 58 8.76 2.55 -11.97
N ALA A 59 8.22 3.77 -11.96
CA ALA A 59 8.25 4.65 -13.14
C ALA A 59 9.69 5.09 -13.49
N ASP A 60 10.54 5.38 -12.50
CA ASP A 60 11.98 5.68 -12.71
C ASP A 60 12.72 4.48 -13.32
N LYS A 61 12.23 3.25 -13.16
CA LYS A 61 12.72 2.02 -13.83
C LYS A 61 12.13 1.78 -15.22
N GLY A 62 11.25 2.65 -15.68
CA GLY A 62 10.68 2.61 -17.02
C GLY A 62 9.42 1.77 -17.17
N HIS A 63 8.78 1.38 -16.05
CA HIS A 63 7.44 0.78 -16.09
C HIS A 63 6.37 1.83 -16.44
N ASN A 64 5.26 1.37 -17.01
CA ASN A 64 4.07 2.20 -17.22
C ASN A 64 3.17 2.10 -15.97
N VAL A 65 3.20 3.12 -15.12
CA VAL A 65 2.54 3.09 -13.81
C VAL A 65 1.29 3.95 -13.83
N THR A 66 0.21 3.41 -13.24
CA THR A 66 -0.98 4.15 -12.84
C THR A 66 -1.03 4.13 -11.30
N ALA A 67 -1.04 5.31 -10.68
CA ALA A 67 -1.11 5.45 -9.23
C ALA A 67 -2.50 5.94 -8.80
N THR A 68 -3.13 5.21 -7.86
CA THR A 68 -4.43 5.60 -7.33
C THR A 68 -4.41 5.66 -5.81
N ASP A 69 -5.21 6.53 -5.22
CA ASP A 69 -5.41 6.60 -3.78
C ASP A 69 -6.81 7.17 -3.48
N ILE A 70 -7.40 6.77 -2.37
CA ILE A 70 -8.71 7.29 -1.94
C ILE A 70 -8.62 8.71 -1.41
N THR A 71 -7.43 9.16 -1.01
CA THR A 71 -7.16 10.47 -0.41
C THR A 71 -6.78 11.48 -1.49
N PRO A 72 -7.60 12.50 -1.79
CA PRO A 72 -7.30 13.49 -2.84
C PRO A 72 -5.95 14.18 -2.63
N ARG A 73 -5.62 14.54 -1.38
CA ARG A 73 -4.34 15.17 -1.03
C ARG A 73 -3.13 14.33 -1.48
N HIS A 74 -3.20 12.99 -1.39
CA HIS A 74 -2.12 12.11 -1.86
C HIS A 74 -1.92 12.22 -3.37
N ILE A 75 -3.02 12.22 -4.13
CA ILE A 75 -2.97 12.38 -5.59
C ILE A 75 -2.44 13.76 -5.98
N ASP A 76 -2.81 14.82 -5.26
CA ASP A 76 -2.25 16.16 -5.49
C ASP A 76 -0.73 16.18 -5.29
N ILE A 77 -0.21 15.53 -4.24
CA ILE A 77 1.24 15.41 -3.98
C ILE A 77 1.93 14.63 -5.09
N ILE A 78 1.34 13.51 -5.54
CA ILE A 78 1.86 12.75 -6.68
C ILE A 78 1.94 13.65 -7.92
N ASN A 79 0.87 14.37 -8.26
CA ASN A 79 0.82 15.25 -9.43
C ASN A 79 1.84 16.39 -9.35
N GLN A 80 2.02 17.01 -8.18
CA GLN A 80 3.04 18.04 -7.96
C GLN A 80 4.46 17.47 -8.16
N THR A 81 4.73 16.29 -7.64
CA THR A 81 6.02 15.61 -7.82
C THR A 81 6.23 15.24 -9.28
N LEU A 82 5.19 14.71 -9.94
CA LEU A 82 5.22 14.30 -11.34
C LEU A 82 5.54 15.46 -12.28
N ALA A 83 5.08 16.68 -11.97
CA ALA A 83 5.40 17.88 -12.75
C ALA A 83 6.92 18.18 -12.83
N THR A 84 7.72 17.62 -11.93
CA THR A 84 9.19 17.75 -11.93
C THR A 84 9.90 16.62 -12.68
N LYS A 85 9.17 15.59 -13.12
CA LYS A 85 9.71 14.39 -13.77
C LYS A 85 9.70 14.53 -15.29
N LYS A 86 10.51 13.71 -15.97
CA LYS A 86 10.61 13.66 -17.44
C LYS A 86 9.71 12.60 -18.09
N TYR A 87 8.86 11.95 -17.32
CA TYR A 87 7.91 10.94 -17.77
C TYR A 87 6.50 11.28 -17.29
N THR A 88 5.51 10.63 -17.85
CA THR A 88 4.10 10.72 -17.43
C THR A 88 3.70 9.49 -16.66
N MET A 89 2.75 9.65 -15.74
CA MET A 89 2.12 8.59 -14.99
C MET A 89 0.64 8.95 -14.82
N ASP A 90 -0.25 7.99 -15.05
CA ASP A 90 -1.67 8.21 -14.83
C ASP A 90 -1.96 8.22 -13.33
N THR A 91 -2.83 9.13 -12.89
CA THR A 91 -3.23 9.25 -11.49
C THR A 91 -4.74 9.39 -11.36
N ALA A 92 -5.32 8.83 -10.30
CA ALA A 92 -6.74 9.01 -10.02
C ALA A 92 -7.06 8.92 -8.53
N VAL A 93 -8.02 9.72 -8.06
CA VAL A 93 -8.65 9.50 -6.76
C VAL A 93 -9.62 8.32 -6.90
N LEU A 94 -9.36 7.22 -6.19
CA LEU A 94 -10.08 5.96 -6.39
C LEU A 94 -10.14 5.14 -5.10
N ASP A 95 -11.32 4.55 -4.83
CA ASP A 95 -11.49 3.53 -3.79
C ASP A 95 -11.05 2.16 -4.33
N ALA A 96 -10.13 1.49 -3.63
CA ALA A 96 -9.65 0.16 -3.99
C ALA A 96 -10.75 -0.92 -4.03
N THR A 97 -11.92 -0.65 -3.44
CA THR A 97 -13.09 -1.53 -3.51
C THR A 97 -13.96 -1.30 -4.74
N ASP A 98 -13.68 -0.26 -5.54
CA ASP A 98 -14.40 0.07 -6.77
C ASP A 98 -13.44 0.64 -7.83
N MET A 99 -12.92 -0.23 -8.66
CA MET A 99 -12.02 0.12 -9.77
C MET A 99 -12.74 0.05 -11.12
N SER A 100 -14.05 0.32 -11.16
CA SER A 100 -14.90 0.21 -12.36
C SER A 100 -14.45 1.10 -13.53
N CYS A 101 -13.65 2.14 -13.25
CA CYS A 101 -13.02 2.97 -14.29
C CYS A 101 -11.96 2.23 -15.11
N PHE A 102 -11.46 1.09 -14.64
CA PHE A 102 -10.53 0.24 -15.38
C PHE A 102 -11.23 -0.98 -15.97
N GLY A 103 -10.87 -1.31 -17.20
CA GLY A 103 -11.32 -2.54 -17.85
C GLY A 103 -10.71 -3.79 -17.23
N ASP A 104 -11.32 -4.95 -17.48
CA ASP A 104 -10.79 -6.25 -17.10
C ASP A 104 -9.45 -6.52 -17.78
N ASN A 105 -8.55 -7.27 -17.13
CA ASN A 105 -7.28 -7.71 -17.70
C ASN A 105 -6.43 -6.56 -18.24
N THR A 106 -6.36 -5.44 -17.52
CA THR A 106 -5.70 -4.21 -17.96
C THR A 106 -4.23 -4.14 -17.57
N PHE A 107 -3.87 -4.63 -16.37
CA PHE A 107 -2.55 -4.48 -15.77
C PHE A 107 -1.78 -5.79 -15.72
N ASP A 108 -0.46 -5.72 -15.94
CA ASP A 108 0.45 -6.86 -15.78
C ASP A 108 0.74 -7.13 -14.30
N VAL A 109 0.77 -6.05 -13.51
CA VAL A 109 1.03 -6.10 -12.06
C VAL A 109 0.05 -5.18 -11.34
N VAL A 110 -0.46 -5.64 -10.20
CA VAL A 110 -1.24 -4.82 -9.26
C VAL A 110 -0.56 -4.85 -7.90
N LEU A 111 -0.18 -3.66 -7.40
CA LEU A 111 0.27 -3.47 -6.02
C LEU A 111 -0.93 -3.13 -5.14
N ASN A 112 -1.19 -3.96 -4.13
CA ASN A 112 -2.22 -3.76 -3.12
C ASN A 112 -1.54 -3.72 -1.74
N MET A 113 -0.74 -2.67 -1.48
CA MET A 113 0.13 -2.60 -0.31
C MET A 113 -0.39 -1.69 0.81
N GLY A 114 -1.57 -1.09 0.65
CA GLY A 114 -2.21 -0.22 1.65
C GLY A 114 -3.61 -0.68 2.10
N PRO A 115 -4.52 -1.05 1.19
CA PRO A 115 -5.94 -1.22 1.49
C PRO A 115 -6.24 -2.16 2.65
N PHE A 116 -5.57 -3.30 2.75
CA PHE A 116 -5.87 -4.32 3.77
C PHE A 116 -5.57 -3.89 5.21
N TYR A 117 -4.87 -2.77 5.40
CA TYR A 117 -4.69 -2.17 6.73
C TYR A 117 -5.94 -1.42 7.21
N HIS A 118 -6.78 -0.97 6.27
CA HIS A 118 -7.92 -0.07 6.50
C HIS A 118 -9.27 -0.72 6.24
N LEU A 119 -9.33 -1.80 5.46
CA LEU A 119 -10.56 -2.54 5.17
C LEU A 119 -10.89 -3.49 6.32
N ILE A 120 -11.75 -3.01 7.24
CA ILE A 120 -12.03 -3.68 8.51
C ILE A 120 -12.86 -4.95 8.30
N THR A 121 -13.88 -4.89 7.42
CA THR A 121 -14.78 -6.02 7.23
C THR A 121 -14.24 -7.02 6.19
N LYS A 122 -14.67 -8.26 6.30
CA LYS A 122 -14.33 -9.32 5.36
C LYS A 122 -14.86 -8.98 3.95
N GLU A 123 -16.06 -8.46 3.88
CA GLU A 123 -16.75 -8.09 2.62
C GLU A 123 -15.99 -7.01 1.86
N GLN A 124 -15.48 -6.00 2.58
CA GLN A 124 -14.64 -4.95 1.98
C GLN A 124 -13.34 -5.52 1.40
N ARG A 125 -12.66 -6.39 2.15
CA ARG A 125 -11.42 -7.04 1.68
C ARG A 125 -11.65 -7.94 0.48
N GLU A 126 -12.76 -8.71 0.49
CA GLU A 126 -13.14 -9.55 -0.65
C GLU A 126 -13.48 -8.70 -1.89
N LYS A 127 -14.16 -7.57 -1.70
CA LYS A 127 -14.50 -6.66 -2.81
C LYS A 127 -13.22 -6.06 -3.41
N CYS A 128 -12.31 -5.56 -2.59
CA CYS A 128 -11.01 -5.06 -3.03
C CYS A 128 -10.21 -6.14 -3.78
N LEU A 129 -10.13 -7.35 -3.23
CA LEU A 129 -9.42 -8.45 -3.88
C LEU A 129 -10.04 -8.83 -5.23
N LYS A 130 -11.38 -8.88 -5.32
CA LYS A 130 -12.09 -9.14 -6.59
C LYS A 130 -11.76 -8.08 -7.65
N GLU A 131 -11.75 -6.80 -7.28
CA GLU A 131 -11.38 -5.72 -8.19
C GLU A 131 -9.92 -5.83 -8.62
N CYS A 132 -8.97 -6.07 -7.68
CA CYS A 132 -7.57 -6.31 -8.03
C CYS A 132 -7.41 -7.45 -9.05
N LEU A 133 -8.10 -8.57 -8.82
CA LEU A 133 -8.04 -9.73 -9.72
C LEU A 133 -8.74 -9.48 -11.07
N ARG A 134 -9.81 -8.69 -11.09
CA ARG A 134 -10.54 -8.34 -12.33
C ARG A 134 -9.68 -7.49 -13.26
N VAL A 135 -9.01 -6.46 -12.70
CA VAL A 135 -8.17 -5.56 -13.51
C VAL A 135 -6.81 -6.16 -13.86
N LEU A 136 -6.39 -7.21 -13.14
CA LEU A 136 -5.16 -7.94 -13.39
C LEU A 136 -5.31 -8.85 -14.62
N LYS A 137 -4.33 -8.87 -15.50
CA LYS A 137 -4.28 -9.79 -16.65
C LYS A 137 -4.17 -11.25 -16.18
N LYS A 138 -4.60 -12.18 -17.03
CA LYS A 138 -4.31 -13.60 -16.82
C LYS A 138 -2.79 -13.78 -16.71
N ASP A 139 -2.36 -14.56 -15.73
CA ASP A 139 -0.95 -14.78 -15.38
C ASP A 139 -0.20 -13.51 -14.91
N GLY A 140 -0.93 -12.43 -14.60
CA GLY A 140 -0.39 -11.21 -13.99
C GLY A 140 -0.04 -11.41 -12.52
N LEU A 141 0.70 -10.45 -11.95
CA LEU A 141 1.22 -10.52 -10.59
C LEU A 141 0.44 -9.60 -9.65
N LEU A 142 -0.19 -10.15 -8.61
CA LEU A 142 -0.75 -9.41 -7.50
C LEU A 142 0.23 -9.40 -6.32
N ILE A 143 0.69 -8.21 -5.91
CA ILE A 143 1.58 -8.04 -4.76
C ILE A 143 0.78 -7.37 -3.65
N THR A 144 0.67 -8.05 -2.51
CA THR A 144 -0.14 -7.59 -1.38
C THR A 144 0.69 -7.50 -0.12
N ALA A 145 0.59 -6.38 0.60
CA ALA A 145 1.12 -6.24 1.95
C ALA A 145 -0.01 -6.37 2.99
N TYR A 146 0.30 -6.98 4.11
CA TYR A 146 -0.60 -7.10 5.25
C TYR A 146 0.17 -7.03 6.57
N ILE A 147 -0.51 -6.60 7.62
CA ILE A 147 0.06 -6.59 8.97
C ILE A 147 -0.24 -7.94 9.61
N PRO A 148 0.78 -8.75 9.98
CA PRO A 148 0.54 -10.03 10.65
C PRO A 148 -0.10 -9.82 12.02
N ARG A 149 -0.96 -10.75 12.42
CA ARG A 149 -1.75 -10.69 13.67
C ARG A 149 -0.91 -10.33 14.92
N TYR A 150 0.33 -10.79 14.95
CA TYR A 150 1.22 -10.59 16.11
C TYR A 150 2.15 -9.38 16.00
N TYR A 151 2.03 -8.57 14.95
CA TYR A 151 2.88 -7.39 14.76
C TYR A 151 2.84 -6.42 15.95
N VAL A 152 1.66 -6.21 16.54
CA VAL A 152 1.48 -5.31 17.69
C VAL A 152 2.35 -5.76 18.87
N PHE A 153 2.46 -7.05 19.13
CA PHE A 153 3.30 -7.58 20.23
C PHE A 153 4.79 -7.31 19.95
N GLN A 154 5.25 -7.55 18.72
CA GLN A 154 6.63 -7.30 18.33
C GLN A 154 6.95 -5.81 18.42
N TYR A 155 6.05 -4.94 17.93
CA TYR A 155 6.20 -3.49 17.99
C TYR A 155 6.27 -2.99 19.44
N ILE A 156 5.32 -3.37 20.30
CA ILE A 156 5.30 -2.93 21.69
C ILE A 156 6.51 -3.47 22.45
N ALA A 157 6.90 -4.74 22.23
CA ALA A 157 8.08 -5.32 22.85
C ALA A 157 9.37 -4.58 22.44
N SER A 158 9.44 -4.07 21.20
CA SER A 158 10.57 -3.26 20.74
C SER A 158 10.62 -1.87 21.39
N GLN A 159 9.48 -1.31 21.81
CA GLN A 159 9.39 -0.01 22.47
C GLN A 159 9.53 -0.11 23.99
N ASN A 160 9.16 -1.25 24.57
CA ASN A 160 9.20 -1.50 26.02
C ASN A 160 9.58 -2.97 26.27
N VAL A 161 10.84 -3.22 26.61
CA VAL A 161 11.37 -4.57 26.88
C VAL A 161 10.66 -5.30 28.02
N ASN A 162 10.03 -4.56 28.96
CA ASN A 162 9.28 -5.11 30.08
C ASN A 162 7.80 -5.38 29.73
N TYR A 163 7.37 -5.13 28.50
CA TYR A 163 5.97 -5.33 28.10
C TYR A 163 5.51 -6.79 28.30
N LEU A 164 6.38 -7.75 28.02
CA LEU A 164 6.08 -9.17 28.16
C LEU A 164 6.02 -9.62 29.63
N ASP A 165 6.65 -8.88 30.52
CA ASP A 165 6.63 -9.16 31.97
C ASP A 165 5.38 -8.60 32.65
N ASN A 166 4.67 -7.69 31.99
CA ASN A 166 3.43 -7.13 32.53
C ASN A 166 2.25 -8.08 32.33
N ASN A 167 1.35 -8.12 33.32
CA ASN A 167 0.15 -8.98 33.31
C ASN A 167 -0.81 -8.75 32.11
N LEU A 168 -0.60 -7.71 31.29
CA LEU A 168 -1.34 -7.46 30.05
C LEU A 168 -1.22 -8.63 29.07
N ALA A 169 -0.03 -9.25 28.97
CA ALA A 169 0.16 -10.44 28.15
C ALA A 169 -0.67 -11.68 28.64
N LYS A 170 -1.08 -11.68 29.92
CA LYS A 170 -1.94 -12.71 30.49
C LYS A 170 -3.44 -12.47 30.26
N GLN A 171 -3.85 -11.22 30.11
CA GLN A 171 -5.26 -10.85 29.83
C GLN A 171 -5.65 -11.18 28.40
N ASP A 172 -4.75 -11.00 27.44
CA ASP A 172 -5.04 -11.20 26.03
C ASP A 172 -5.23 -12.68 25.66
N ARG A 173 -4.65 -13.62 26.45
CA ARG A 173 -4.89 -15.06 26.27
C ARG A 173 -6.32 -15.50 26.64
N LYS A 174 -7.07 -14.70 27.40
CA LYS A 174 -8.46 -14.99 27.78
C LYS A 174 -9.50 -14.46 26.79
N SER A 175 -9.11 -13.58 25.87
CA SER A 175 -10.02 -13.01 24.87
C SER A 175 -9.94 -13.71 23.50
N VAL A 176 -9.21 -14.80 23.39
CA VAL A 176 -8.97 -15.56 22.14
C VAL A 176 -9.49 -17.00 22.28
N VAL A 177 -10.70 -17.16 22.85
CA VAL A 177 -11.47 -18.43 22.81
C VAL A 177 -12.78 -18.16 22.08
#